data_02e7e8e2e72715a84595c638cb01625a
#
_entry.id   02e7e8e2e72715a84595c638cb01625a
#
_cell.length_a   1.000
_cell.length_b   1.000
_cell.length_c   1.000
_cell.angle_alpha   90.00
_cell.angle_beta   90.00
_cell.angle_gamma   90.00
#
_symmetry.space_group_name_H-M   'P 1'
#
loop_
_entity.id
_entity.type
_entity.pdbx_description
1 polymer ?
#
loop_
_entity_poly.entity_id
_entity_poly.type
_entity_poly.pdbx_seq_one_letter_code
_entity_poly.pdbx_strand_id
1 'polypeptide(L)'
;MAHARLFTDTRVINMITWSGTKKIKDIFEGYKNNSDTEEGGITSMNDKLNIRPRYQRLYIRENDKVWKDNLINSIICKFPINRVYFGVFEENGVESYELLDGQQRLITICEFLNGKESITINGDELAFAALPDDIKEDILNYEIDVTYCKGDEDARIKWFKRINQPNSILTEQEFLDRVPA
;
A
#
# COMPACT_ATOMS: atom_id res chain seq x y z
N MET A 1 36.76 6.81 -13.13
CA MET A 1 36.53 7.81 -12.08
C MET A 1 35.11 8.37 -12.18
N ALA A 2 34.09 7.61 -11.75
CA ALA A 2 32.68 8.01 -11.86
C ALA A 2 31.82 7.57 -10.66
N HIS A 3 32.41 7.39 -9.47
CA HIS A 3 31.65 6.94 -8.28
C HIS A 3 31.57 7.95 -7.13
N ALA A 4 31.94 9.22 -7.35
CA ALA A 4 32.07 10.21 -6.24
C ALA A 4 30.96 11.26 -6.18
N ARG A 5 29.84 11.14 -6.89
CA ARG A 5 28.77 12.15 -6.89
C ARG A 5 27.43 11.75 -6.24
N LEU A 6 27.39 10.62 -5.54
CA LEU A 6 26.13 10.12 -4.94
C LEU A 6 25.80 10.67 -3.53
N PHE A 7 26.64 11.51 -2.93
CA PHE A 7 26.46 11.96 -1.54
C PHE A 7 26.67 13.46 -1.31
N THR A 8 26.30 14.32 -2.25
CA THR A 8 26.46 15.78 -2.07
C THR A 8 25.29 16.49 -1.40
N ASP A 9 24.18 15.81 -1.10
CA ASP A 9 23.12 16.38 -0.27
C ASP A 9 23.29 15.89 1.18
N THR A 10 24.10 16.59 1.95
CA THR A 10 24.42 16.31 3.37
C THR A 10 23.35 16.79 4.34
N ARG A 11 22.15 17.16 3.89
CA ARG A 11 21.04 17.36 4.82
C ARG A 11 20.72 16.03 5.50
N VAL A 12 20.90 15.99 6.80
CA VAL A 12 20.51 14.85 7.63
C VAL A 12 19.00 14.67 7.48
N ILE A 13 18.59 13.67 6.69
CA ILE A 13 17.20 13.32 6.53
C ILE A 13 16.81 12.55 7.77
N ASN A 14 16.16 13.23 8.70
CA ASN A 14 15.68 12.60 9.93
C ASN A 14 14.33 11.93 9.64
N MET A 15 14.37 10.63 9.40
CA MET A 15 13.16 9.81 9.39
C MET A 15 13.16 8.89 10.59
N ILE A 16 12.14 8.99 11.42
CA ILE A 16 11.90 8.10 12.55
C ILE A 16 11.03 6.94 12.04
N THR A 17 11.44 5.72 12.34
CA THR A 17 10.70 4.53 11.95
C THR A 17 10.42 3.64 13.15
N TRP A 18 9.24 3.03 13.16
CA TRP A 18 8.87 1.97 14.10
C TRP A 18 8.01 0.92 13.41
N SER A 19 7.93 -0.27 13.96
CA SER A 19 7.16 -1.38 13.42
C SER A 19 5.97 -1.70 14.32
N GLY A 20 4.92 -2.22 13.70
CA GLY A 20 3.71 -2.72 14.35
C GLY A 20 2.94 -3.62 13.41
N THR A 21 1.76 -4.02 13.81
CA THR A 21 0.82 -4.75 12.96
C THR A 21 -0.50 -4.00 12.84
N LYS A 22 -1.25 -4.29 11.79
CA LYS A 22 -2.63 -3.86 11.58
C LYS A 22 -3.44 -5.02 11.07
N LYS A 23 -4.62 -5.24 11.66
CA LYS A 23 -5.56 -6.21 11.12
C LYS A 23 -6.15 -5.71 9.80
N ILE A 24 -6.42 -6.64 8.90
CA ILE A 24 -7.05 -6.31 7.59
C ILE A 24 -8.36 -5.55 7.80
N LYS A 25 -9.20 -5.95 8.76
CA LYS A 25 -10.46 -5.25 9.06
C LYS A 25 -10.25 -3.77 9.43
N ASP A 26 -9.20 -3.47 10.20
CA ASP A 26 -8.91 -2.10 10.64
C ASP A 26 -8.42 -1.25 9.45
N ILE A 27 -7.66 -1.87 8.53
CA ILE A 27 -7.23 -1.21 7.29
C ILE A 27 -8.43 -0.99 6.36
N PHE A 28 -9.32 -1.98 6.22
CA PHE A 28 -10.48 -1.93 5.33
C PHE A 28 -11.56 -0.95 5.80
N GLU A 29 -11.61 -0.62 7.08
CA GLU A 29 -12.65 0.23 7.63
C GLU A 29 -12.76 1.58 6.88
N GLY A 30 -13.95 1.88 6.35
CA GLY A 30 -14.21 3.09 5.56
C GLY A 30 -13.50 3.11 4.20
N TYR A 31 -13.16 1.95 3.63
CA TYR A 31 -12.53 1.87 2.31
C TYR A 31 -13.39 2.49 1.21
N LYS A 32 -12.77 3.35 0.41
CA LYS A 32 -13.37 4.00 -0.76
C LYS A 32 -12.39 3.92 -1.92
N ASN A 33 -12.90 3.63 -3.09
CA ASN A 33 -12.13 3.68 -4.34
C ASN A 33 -12.89 4.55 -5.35
N ASN A 34 -12.50 5.82 -5.42
CA ASN A 34 -12.99 6.83 -6.35
C ASN A 34 -11.94 7.15 -7.43
N SER A 35 -11.07 6.19 -7.74
CA SER A 35 -9.92 6.39 -8.64
C SER A 35 -10.30 6.84 -10.06
N ASP A 36 -11.54 6.61 -10.47
CA ASP A 36 -12.05 7.00 -11.79
C ASP A 36 -12.44 8.49 -11.84
N THR A 37 -12.64 9.13 -10.69
CA THR A 37 -13.16 10.49 -10.59
C THR A 37 -12.17 11.49 -10.01
N GLU A 38 -11.19 11.04 -9.21
CA GLU A 38 -10.28 11.91 -8.47
C GLU A 38 -8.85 11.36 -8.44
N GLU A 39 -7.90 12.26 -8.62
CA GLU A 39 -6.49 11.99 -8.40
C GLU A 39 -6.26 11.62 -6.93
N GLY A 40 -5.77 10.41 -6.67
CA GLY A 40 -5.54 9.94 -5.29
C GLY A 40 -6.76 9.38 -4.56
N GLY A 41 -7.89 9.15 -5.24
CA GLY A 41 -9.20 8.79 -4.66
C GLY A 41 -9.32 7.40 -4.04
N ILE A 42 -8.24 6.77 -3.54
CA ILE A 42 -8.32 5.50 -2.81
C ILE A 42 -7.92 5.73 -1.36
N THR A 43 -8.91 5.66 -0.47
CA THR A 43 -8.71 5.85 0.97
C THR A 43 -9.26 4.70 1.80
N SER A 44 -8.80 4.59 3.03
CA SER A 44 -9.25 3.60 4.01
C SER A 44 -8.99 4.07 5.44
N MET A 45 -9.24 3.21 6.44
CA MET A 45 -9.10 3.56 7.85
C MET A 45 -9.91 4.82 8.22
N ASN A 46 -11.16 4.89 7.72
CA ASN A 46 -12.03 6.07 7.89
C ASN A 46 -11.37 7.37 7.41
N ASP A 47 -10.88 7.35 6.17
CA ASP A 47 -10.17 8.45 5.49
C ASP A 47 -8.82 8.84 6.12
N LYS A 48 -8.32 8.08 7.10
CA LYS A 48 -7.00 8.35 7.70
C LYS A 48 -5.83 7.83 6.85
N LEU A 49 -6.04 6.84 5.97
CA LEU A 49 -5.02 6.28 5.10
C LEU A 49 -5.30 6.63 3.64
N ASN A 50 -4.42 7.39 3.02
CA ASN A 50 -4.38 7.55 1.57
C ASN A 50 -3.57 6.39 0.97
N ILE A 51 -4.27 5.45 0.30
CA ILE A 51 -3.64 4.26 -0.30
C ILE A 51 -2.94 4.62 -1.62
N ARG A 52 -3.37 5.68 -2.31
CA ARG A 52 -2.81 6.10 -3.59
C ARG A 52 -2.37 7.57 -3.58
N PRO A 53 -1.29 7.93 -2.87
CA PRO A 53 -0.71 9.25 -2.97
C PRO A 53 -0.30 9.56 -4.43
N ARG A 54 -0.21 10.84 -4.79
CA ARG A 54 0.05 11.31 -6.17
C ARG A 54 1.31 10.73 -6.81
N TYR A 55 2.35 10.50 -6.03
CA TYR A 55 3.62 9.92 -6.51
C TYR A 55 3.58 8.41 -6.70
N GLN A 56 2.51 7.72 -6.30
CA GLN A 56 2.34 6.30 -6.54
C GLN A 56 1.83 6.03 -7.97
N ARG A 57 2.30 4.91 -8.54
CA ARG A 57 1.83 4.44 -9.85
C ARG A 57 0.39 3.97 -9.79
N LEU A 58 -0.22 3.82 -10.97
CA LEU A 58 -1.55 3.21 -11.11
C LEU A 58 -1.57 1.77 -10.58
N TYR A 59 -2.77 1.28 -10.28
CA TYR A 59 -2.96 -0.12 -9.94
C TYR A 59 -2.70 -1.00 -11.17
N ILE A 60 -1.52 -1.63 -11.21
CA ILE A 60 -1.07 -2.43 -12.37
C ILE A 60 -1.46 -3.91 -12.30
N ARG A 61 -1.96 -4.38 -11.14
CA ARG A 61 -2.38 -5.77 -10.90
C ARG A 61 -3.86 -6.00 -11.18
N GLU A 62 -4.55 -5.03 -11.78
CA GLU A 62 -5.98 -5.10 -12.08
C GLU A 62 -6.34 -6.37 -12.85
N ASN A 63 -5.56 -6.72 -13.86
CA ASN A 63 -5.77 -7.88 -14.72
C ASN A 63 -4.88 -9.09 -14.40
N ASP A 64 -4.15 -9.07 -13.28
CA ASP A 64 -3.26 -10.16 -12.87
C ASP A 64 -3.96 -11.10 -11.87
N LYS A 65 -4.88 -11.91 -12.39
CA LYS A 65 -5.70 -12.83 -11.58
C LYS A 65 -4.84 -13.80 -10.77
N VAL A 66 -3.81 -14.37 -11.36
CA VAL A 66 -2.92 -15.33 -10.68
C VAL A 66 -2.23 -14.70 -9.48
N TRP A 67 -1.76 -13.49 -9.62
CA TRP A 67 -1.09 -12.77 -8.52
C TRP A 67 -2.09 -12.44 -7.39
N LYS A 68 -3.32 -12.00 -7.74
CA LYS A 68 -4.38 -11.71 -6.77
C LYS A 68 -4.77 -12.96 -5.99
N ASP A 69 -5.02 -14.07 -6.70
CA ASP A 69 -5.35 -15.36 -6.10
C ASP A 69 -4.26 -15.82 -5.13
N ASN A 70 -2.99 -15.74 -5.54
CA ASN A 70 -1.87 -16.10 -4.69
C ASN A 70 -1.76 -15.23 -3.44
N LEU A 71 -2.03 -13.93 -3.55
CA LEU A 71 -2.01 -13.02 -2.39
C LEU A 71 -3.10 -13.39 -1.38
N ILE A 72 -4.35 -13.53 -1.83
CA ILE A 72 -5.48 -13.85 -0.93
C ILE A 72 -5.35 -15.26 -0.37
N ASN A 73 -4.92 -16.24 -1.18
CA ASN A 73 -4.65 -17.59 -0.70
C ASN A 73 -3.53 -17.63 0.35
N SER A 74 -2.51 -16.79 0.22
CA SER A 74 -1.47 -16.67 1.26
C SER A 74 -2.05 -16.18 2.58
N ILE A 75 -2.98 -15.23 2.55
CA ILE A 75 -3.68 -14.74 3.75
C ILE A 75 -4.54 -15.86 4.37
N ILE A 76 -5.31 -16.58 3.56
CA ILE A 76 -6.14 -17.71 4.01
C ILE A 76 -5.26 -18.80 4.66
N CYS A 77 -4.11 -19.11 4.06
CA CYS A 77 -3.15 -20.06 4.58
C CYS A 77 -2.31 -19.51 5.75
N LYS A 78 -2.53 -18.28 6.18
CA LYS A 78 -1.75 -17.58 7.23
C LYS A 78 -0.25 -17.51 6.92
N PHE A 79 0.10 -17.53 5.62
CA PHE A 79 1.47 -17.29 5.18
C PHE A 79 1.82 -15.81 5.31
N PRO A 80 3.08 -15.47 5.66
CA PRO A 80 3.49 -14.09 5.74
C PRO A 80 3.44 -13.42 4.36
N ILE A 81 2.80 -12.26 4.29
CA ILE A 81 2.90 -11.36 3.15
C ILE A 81 3.93 -10.26 3.47
N ASN A 82 4.52 -9.66 2.44
CA ASN A 82 5.47 -8.59 2.66
C ASN A 82 4.81 -7.42 3.40
N ARG A 83 5.56 -6.81 4.34
CA ARG A 83 5.14 -5.64 5.11
C ARG A 83 4.75 -4.47 4.22
N VAL A 84 3.93 -3.59 4.76
CA VAL A 84 3.57 -2.31 4.14
C VAL A 84 4.23 -1.16 4.90
N TYR A 85 4.39 -0.02 4.22
CA TYR A 85 5.05 1.16 4.79
C TYR A 85 4.09 2.34 4.77
N PHE A 86 3.86 2.93 5.94
CA PHE A 86 3.00 4.10 6.12
C PHE A 86 3.85 5.33 6.43
N GLY A 87 3.74 6.37 5.61
CA GLY A 87 4.18 7.70 5.97
C GLY A 87 3.21 8.29 6.98
N VAL A 88 3.74 8.83 8.08
CA VAL A 88 2.92 9.36 9.18
C VAL A 88 2.93 10.88 9.13
N PHE A 89 1.74 11.46 9.17
CA PHE A 89 1.48 12.88 9.25
C PHE A 89 0.76 13.18 10.55
N GLU A 90 0.99 14.35 11.08
CA GLU A 90 0.26 14.87 12.23
C GLU A 90 -0.10 16.33 11.95
N GLU A 91 -1.38 16.61 11.87
CA GLU A 91 -1.90 17.96 11.67
C GLU A 91 -2.96 18.24 12.73
N ASN A 92 -2.76 19.32 13.49
CA ASN A 92 -3.66 19.72 14.58
C ASN A 92 -3.95 18.61 15.61
N GLY A 93 -2.98 17.73 15.90
CA GLY A 93 -3.14 16.60 16.82
C GLY A 93 -3.90 15.41 16.22
N VAL A 94 -4.22 15.43 14.94
CA VAL A 94 -4.83 14.32 14.22
C VAL A 94 -3.77 13.61 13.39
N GLU A 95 -3.60 12.30 13.65
CA GLU A 95 -2.67 11.46 12.89
C GLU A 95 -3.37 10.89 11.65
N SER A 96 -2.70 11.02 10.51
CA SER A 96 -3.09 10.46 9.22
C SER A 96 -1.90 9.78 8.53
N TYR A 97 -2.18 9.01 7.52
CA TYR A 97 -1.19 8.16 6.86
C TYR A 97 -1.27 8.27 5.34
N GLU A 98 -0.14 8.11 4.69
CA GLU A 98 -0.08 7.78 3.27
C GLU A 98 0.68 6.48 3.07
N LEU A 99 0.27 5.68 2.11
CA LEU A 99 0.94 4.44 1.80
C LEU A 99 2.21 4.72 0.99
N LEU A 100 3.38 4.36 1.54
CA LEU A 100 4.67 4.50 0.86
C LEU A 100 5.02 3.26 0.02
N ASP A 101 4.71 2.06 0.52
CA ASP A 101 4.84 0.81 -0.22
C ASP A 101 3.78 -0.22 0.21
N GLY A 102 3.39 -1.08 -0.72
CA GLY A 102 2.35 -2.10 -0.54
C GLY A 102 1.02 -1.76 -1.21
N GLN A 103 0.96 -0.73 -2.05
CA GLN A 103 -0.26 -0.27 -2.73
C GLN A 103 -1.01 -1.39 -3.43
N GLN A 104 -0.31 -2.18 -4.27
CA GLN A 104 -0.94 -3.25 -5.05
C GLN A 104 -1.60 -4.30 -4.13
N ARG A 105 -0.95 -4.62 -3.01
CA ARG A 105 -1.47 -5.57 -2.01
C ARG A 105 -2.70 -5.03 -1.31
N LEU A 106 -2.63 -3.81 -0.77
CA LEU A 106 -3.77 -3.23 -0.04
C LEU A 106 -4.98 -3.01 -0.94
N ILE A 107 -4.79 -2.52 -2.18
CA ILE A 107 -5.90 -2.37 -3.13
C ILE A 107 -6.54 -3.74 -3.40
N THR A 108 -5.75 -4.76 -3.74
CA THR A 108 -6.28 -6.11 -4.02
C THR A 108 -7.07 -6.67 -2.83
N ILE A 109 -6.53 -6.56 -1.61
CA ILE A 109 -7.21 -7.04 -0.40
C ILE A 109 -8.53 -6.28 -0.20
N CYS A 110 -8.49 -4.95 -0.28
CA CYS A 110 -9.69 -4.13 -0.07
C CYS A 110 -10.75 -4.33 -1.17
N GLU A 111 -10.36 -4.46 -2.44
CA GLU A 111 -11.29 -4.73 -3.54
C GLU A 111 -11.93 -6.14 -3.41
N PHE A 112 -11.17 -7.14 -2.93
CA PHE A 112 -11.72 -8.45 -2.62
C PHE A 112 -12.76 -8.40 -1.49
N LEU A 113 -12.46 -7.71 -0.39
CA LEU A 113 -13.40 -7.53 0.71
C LEU A 113 -14.64 -6.72 0.30
N ASN A 114 -14.46 -5.77 -0.62
CA ASN A 114 -15.54 -4.93 -1.16
C ASN A 114 -16.40 -5.64 -2.22
N GLY A 115 -16.05 -6.90 -2.58
CA GLY A 115 -16.79 -7.71 -3.53
C GLY A 115 -16.58 -7.36 -5.00
N LYS A 116 -15.59 -6.51 -5.32
CA LYS A 116 -15.22 -6.21 -6.71
C LYS A 116 -14.29 -7.25 -7.33
N GLU A 117 -13.64 -8.04 -6.50
CA GLU A 117 -12.72 -9.10 -6.92
C GLU A 117 -13.21 -10.45 -6.40
N SER A 118 -12.87 -11.52 -7.13
CA SER A 118 -13.06 -12.91 -6.72
C SER A 118 -11.71 -13.63 -6.69
N ILE A 119 -11.64 -14.74 -6.00
CA ILE A 119 -10.47 -15.63 -6.00
C ILE A 119 -10.86 -17.01 -6.52
N THR A 120 -9.88 -17.74 -7.04
CA THR A 120 -10.06 -19.11 -7.49
C THR A 120 -9.60 -20.09 -6.43
N ILE A 121 -10.51 -20.92 -5.93
CA ILE A 121 -10.24 -22.02 -4.99
C ILE A 121 -10.77 -23.31 -5.61
N ASN A 122 -9.90 -24.31 -5.81
CA ASN A 122 -10.25 -25.62 -6.40
C ASN A 122 -10.96 -25.53 -7.76
N GLY A 123 -10.72 -24.47 -8.52
CA GLY A 123 -11.33 -24.23 -9.83
C GLY A 123 -12.62 -23.41 -9.80
N ASP A 124 -13.16 -23.10 -8.63
CA ASP A 124 -14.34 -22.27 -8.46
C ASP A 124 -13.94 -20.81 -8.16
N GLU A 125 -14.62 -19.86 -8.79
CA GLU A 125 -14.49 -18.44 -8.48
C GLU A 125 -15.40 -18.06 -7.33
N LEU A 126 -14.79 -17.57 -6.23
CA LEU A 126 -15.48 -17.20 -5.00
C LEU A 126 -15.22 -15.73 -4.65
N ALA A 127 -16.31 -14.97 -4.49
CA ALA A 127 -16.25 -13.65 -3.87
C ALA A 127 -16.12 -13.79 -2.35
N PHE A 128 -15.61 -12.77 -1.67
CA PHE A 128 -15.48 -12.75 -0.20
C PHE A 128 -16.77 -13.14 0.51
N ALA A 129 -17.92 -12.62 0.05
CA ALA A 129 -19.23 -12.90 0.64
C ALA A 129 -19.62 -14.39 0.60
N ALA A 130 -19.12 -15.15 -0.39
CA ALA A 130 -19.41 -16.56 -0.58
C ALA A 130 -18.52 -17.50 0.26
N LEU A 131 -17.47 -16.97 0.91
CA LEU A 131 -16.60 -17.78 1.76
C LEU A 131 -17.30 -18.21 3.05
N PRO A 132 -16.90 -19.35 3.66
CA PRO A 132 -17.32 -19.74 5.00
C PRO A 132 -16.99 -18.63 6.02
N ASP A 133 -17.82 -18.53 7.08
CA ASP A 133 -17.68 -17.43 8.04
C ASP A 133 -16.38 -17.49 8.84
N ASP A 134 -15.87 -18.67 9.16
CA ASP A 134 -14.58 -18.86 9.80
C ASP A 134 -13.41 -18.36 8.93
N ILE A 135 -13.46 -18.61 7.62
CA ILE A 135 -12.46 -18.10 6.67
C ILE A 135 -12.54 -16.57 6.53
N LYS A 136 -13.77 -16.02 6.48
CA LYS A 136 -13.95 -14.57 6.49
C LYS A 136 -13.35 -13.93 7.73
N GLU A 137 -13.60 -14.53 8.91
CA GLU A 137 -13.07 -14.04 10.17
C GLU A 137 -11.54 -14.13 10.21
N ASP A 138 -10.96 -15.22 9.75
CA ASP A 138 -9.51 -15.40 9.63
C ASP A 138 -8.88 -14.33 8.73
N ILE A 139 -9.47 -14.05 7.57
CA ILE A 139 -9.00 -12.99 6.66
C ILE A 139 -9.08 -11.61 7.35
N LEU A 140 -10.21 -11.28 7.96
CA LEU A 140 -10.43 -9.98 8.61
C LEU A 140 -9.49 -9.75 9.81
N ASN A 141 -9.14 -10.81 10.52
CA ASN A 141 -8.23 -10.75 11.67
C ASN A 141 -6.76 -10.98 11.30
N TYR A 142 -6.45 -11.30 10.04
CA TYR A 142 -5.06 -11.43 9.61
C TYR A 142 -4.28 -10.13 9.85
N GLU A 143 -3.11 -10.23 10.47
CA GLU A 143 -2.27 -9.10 10.82
C GLU A 143 -1.21 -8.86 9.74
N ILE A 144 -1.23 -7.65 9.18
CA ILE A 144 -0.21 -7.19 8.24
C ILE A 144 0.87 -6.44 9.01
N ASP A 145 2.13 -6.80 8.77
CA ASP A 145 3.26 -6.05 9.29
C ASP A 145 3.30 -4.65 8.68
N VAL A 146 3.37 -3.63 9.52
CA VAL A 146 3.45 -2.22 9.13
C VAL A 146 4.74 -1.61 9.65
N THR A 147 5.45 -0.90 8.78
CA THR A 147 6.51 0.03 9.21
C THR A 147 5.99 1.46 9.05
N TYR A 148 5.97 2.19 10.13
CA TYR A 148 5.62 3.60 10.16
C TYR A 148 6.87 4.45 9.94
N CYS A 149 6.75 5.49 9.11
CA CYS A 149 7.82 6.38 8.70
C CYS A 149 7.39 7.82 8.93
N LYS A 150 7.88 8.45 10.01
CA LYS A 150 7.63 9.87 10.31
C LYS A 150 8.82 10.71 9.89
N GLY A 151 8.58 11.68 9.04
CA GLY A 151 9.60 12.60 8.51
C GLY A 151 8.93 13.69 7.69
N ASP A 152 9.71 14.66 7.21
CA ASP A 152 9.23 15.65 6.26
C ASP A 152 8.93 15.00 4.89
N GLU A 153 8.25 15.74 4.01
CA GLU A 153 7.86 15.27 2.68
C GLU A 153 9.09 14.87 1.85
N ASP A 154 10.14 15.67 1.90
CA ASP A 154 11.41 15.40 1.21
C ASP A 154 12.02 14.06 1.65
N ALA A 155 12.00 13.77 2.96
CA ALA A 155 12.53 12.52 3.51
C ALA A 155 11.72 11.31 3.00
N ARG A 156 10.38 11.41 3.01
CA ARG A 156 9.50 10.34 2.55
C ARG A 156 9.65 10.07 1.05
N ILE A 157 9.67 11.14 0.22
CA ILE A 157 9.87 11.03 -1.22
C ILE A 157 11.24 10.43 -1.55
N LYS A 158 12.31 10.88 -0.89
CA LYS A 158 13.66 10.33 -1.08
C LYS A 158 13.73 8.86 -0.67
N TRP A 159 13.08 8.49 0.43
CA TRP A 159 12.99 7.10 0.86
C TRP A 159 12.24 6.25 -0.17
N PHE A 160 11.06 6.71 -0.61
CA PHE A 160 10.26 6.05 -1.63
C PHE A 160 11.06 5.80 -2.93
N LYS A 161 11.78 6.81 -3.41
CA LYS A 161 12.67 6.67 -4.56
C LYS A 161 13.71 5.58 -4.36
N ARG A 162 14.33 5.52 -3.19
CA ARG A 162 15.41 4.56 -2.89
C ARG A 162 14.93 3.11 -2.85
N ILE A 163 13.78 2.85 -2.23
CA ILE A 163 13.28 1.48 -2.10
C ILE A 163 12.69 0.94 -3.39
N ASN A 164 12.20 1.84 -4.25
CA ASN A 164 11.63 1.47 -5.55
C ASN A 164 12.66 1.43 -6.68
N GLN A 165 13.96 1.74 -6.43
CA GLN A 165 15.07 1.48 -7.31
C GLN A 165 15.69 0.12 -6.95
N PRO A 166 16.04 -0.75 -7.90
CA PRO A 166 16.12 -0.67 -9.36
C PRO A 166 14.96 -1.32 -10.10
N ASN A 167 13.91 -1.75 -9.42
CA ASN A 167 12.80 -2.49 -10.02
C ASN A 167 11.59 -1.60 -10.38
N SER A 168 11.73 -0.28 -10.29
CA SER A 168 10.62 0.61 -10.62
C SER A 168 10.53 0.79 -12.14
N ILE A 169 9.34 0.51 -12.66
CA ILE A 169 8.94 0.82 -14.04
C ILE A 169 8.75 2.34 -14.22
N LEU A 170 8.83 3.13 -13.14
CA LEU A 170 8.78 4.59 -13.23
C LEU A 170 10.12 5.13 -13.71
N THR A 171 10.14 5.74 -14.87
CA THR A 171 11.26 6.56 -15.31
C THR A 171 11.41 7.79 -14.42
N GLU A 172 12.59 8.37 -14.35
CA GLU A 172 12.83 9.60 -13.59
C GLU A 172 11.89 10.74 -14.04
N GLN A 173 11.55 10.78 -15.33
CA GLN A 173 10.62 11.76 -15.89
C GLN A 173 9.18 11.54 -15.39
N GLU A 174 8.68 10.32 -15.41
CA GLU A 174 7.34 9.99 -14.88
C GLU A 174 7.20 10.30 -13.39
N PHE A 175 8.29 10.24 -12.66
CA PHE A 175 8.33 10.63 -11.26
C PHE A 175 8.27 12.16 -11.10
N LEU A 176 9.10 12.90 -11.87
CA LEU A 176 9.15 14.36 -11.82
C LEU A 176 7.82 15.00 -12.24
N ASP A 177 7.12 14.40 -13.20
CA ASP A 177 5.82 14.86 -13.68
C ASP A 177 4.70 14.73 -12.60
N ARG A 178 4.92 13.94 -11.54
CA ARG A 178 3.94 13.66 -10.47
C ARG A 178 4.24 14.36 -9.14
N VAL A 179 5.42 14.90 -8.99
CA VAL A 179 5.82 15.64 -7.79
C VAL A 179 5.93 17.11 -8.18
N PRO A 180 5.03 18.00 -7.72
CA PRO A 180 5.19 19.44 -7.94
C PRO A 180 6.49 19.94 -7.34
N ALA A 181 7.11 20.93 -8.01
CA ALA A 181 8.34 21.57 -7.58
C ALA A 181 8.15 22.34 -6.27
#